data_f1dd6d247134c8218240fa8e8f27fda8
#
_entry.id   f1dd6d247134c8218240fa8e8f27fda8
#
_cell.length_a   1.000
_cell.length_b   1.000
_cell.length_c   1.000
_cell.angle_alpha   90.00
_cell.angle_beta   90.00
_cell.angle_gamma   90.00
#
_symmetry.space_group_name_H-M   'P 1'
#
loop_
_entity.id
_entity.type
_entity.pdbx_description
1 polymer ?
#
loop_
_entity_poly.entity_id
_entity_poly.type
_entity_poly.pdbx_seq_one_letter_code
_entity_poly.pdbx_strand_id
1 'polypeptide(L)'
;DRLAVRAVRADTGEPVAVVVDPARPGVRIGGGTDTFGQRLAAGGSVEFDAVALAPDDVLGSLSTDEDVLVPPAAPASSVGRLLSAQVRLGLAEGVLAEAREYGRARPSRWHTGTWPDHTAADPQALTVYGELTVLTRSAAALADQAVDAVEAGLARGGDLSHEDCAEMSVLVAMAEAAASWAAQECTARALDVVGVRSAAAGLGFDRFWRNARTHTLYEPVAHRLRDVGDYFLNGAHPPFDLPA
;
A
#
# COMPACT_ATOMS: atom_id res chain seq x y z
N ASP A 1 17.53 -9.23 13.47
CA ASP A 1 16.28 -8.46 13.27
C ASP A 1 16.20 -7.38 14.34
N ARG A 2 15.47 -6.30 14.06
CA ARG A 2 15.23 -5.17 14.96
C ARG A 2 13.77 -4.76 14.84
N LEU A 3 13.20 -4.23 15.92
CA LEU A 3 11.86 -3.65 15.93
C LEU A 3 12.01 -2.12 15.87
N ALA A 4 11.42 -1.49 14.87
CA ALA A 4 11.23 -0.05 14.85
C ALA A 4 9.91 0.26 15.56
N VAL A 5 9.95 1.09 16.59
CA VAL A 5 8.81 1.34 17.49
C VAL A 5 8.58 2.84 17.57
N ARG A 6 7.33 3.25 17.41
CA ARG A 6 6.90 4.60 17.73
C ARG A 6 6.57 4.66 19.24
N ALA A 7 7.20 5.55 19.95
CA ALA A 7 7.03 5.76 21.37
C ALA A 7 6.78 7.23 21.69
N VAL A 8 6.35 7.52 22.91
CA VAL A 8 6.18 8.88 23.42
C VAL A 8 7.02 9.02 24.67
N ARG A 9 7.83 10.05 24.73
CA ARG A 9 8.61 10.40 25.94
C ARG A 9 7.66 10.82 27.05
N ALA A 10 7.76 10.18 28.20
CA ALA A 10 6.86 10.44 29.32
C ALA A 10 7.09 11.81 29.98
N ASP A 11 8.30 12.33 29.88
CA ASP A 11 8.71 13.60 30.48
C ASP A 11 8.28 14.83 29.65
N THR A 12 8.32 14.72 28.32
CA THR A 12 8.04 15.84 27.41
C THR A 12 6.77 15.69 26.57
N GLY A 13 6.24 14.46 26.47
CA GLY A 13 5.14 14.15 25.53
C GLY A 13 5.61 14.06 24.08
N GLU A 14 6.91 14.17 23.80
CA GLU A 14 7.46 14.14 22.46
C GLU A 14 7.37 12.74 21.83
N PRO A 15 6.81 12.61 20.60
CA PRO A 15 6.83 11.35 19.88
C PRO A 15 8.24 11.09 19.33
N VAL A 16 8.74 9.86 19.52
CA VAL A 16 10.10 9.45 19.10
C VAL A 16 10.08 8.11 18.40
N ALA A 17 11.01 7.91 17.48
CA ALA A 17 11.29 6.59 16.91
C ALA A 17 12.40 5.92 17.70
N VAL A 18 12.20 4.67 18.07
CA VAL A 18 13.20 3.86 18.76
C VAL A 18 13.41 2.52 18.05
N VAL A 19 14.61 1.96 18.17
CA VAL A 19 14.95 0.64 17.67
C VAL A 19 15.20 -0.29 18.84
N VAL A 20 14.46 -1.39 18.87
CA VAL A 20 14.53 -2.37 19.98
C VAL A 20 14.96 -3.73 19.45
N ASP A 21 15.90 -4.37 20.13
CA ASP A 21 16.23 -5.77 19.88
C ASP A 21 15.11 -6.64 20.46
N PRO A 22 14.45 -7.49 19.64
CA PRO A 22 13.38 -8.36 20.13
C PRO A 22 13.84 -9.35 21.21
N ALA A 23 15.14 -9.61 21.31
CA ALA A 23 15.70 -10.49 22.34
C ALA A 23 15.95 -9.80 23.71
N ARG A 24 15.71 -8.47 23.79
CA ARG A 24 15.88 -7.76 25.09
C ARG A 24 14.91 -8.25 26.15
N PRO A 25 15.36 -8.33 27.42
CA PRO A 25 14.46 -8.59 28.53
C PRO A 25 13.28 -7.60 28.55
N GLY A 26 12.08 -8.11 28.77
CA GLY A 26 10.86 -7.30 28.77
C GLY A 26 10.16 -7.17 27.41
N VAL A 27 10.76 -7.64 26.32
CA VAL A 27 10.07 -7.73 25.02
C VAL A 27 9.37 -9.07 24.91
N ARG A 28 8.06 -9.05 24.65
CA ARG A 28 7.25 -10.25 24.38
C ARG A 28 6.55 -10.09 23.05
N ILE A 29 6.84 -11.00 22.11
CA ILE A 29 6.18 -11.06 20.82
C ILE A 29 5.01 -12.02 20.93
N GLY A 30 3.80 -11.51 20.74
CA GLY A 30 2.57 -12.30 20.72
C GLY A 30 2.36 -13.02 19.39
N GLY A 31 1.43 -13.97 19.39
CA GLY A 31 1.03 -14.69 18.18
C GLY A 31 0.43 -13.77 17.13
N GLY A 32 0.49 -14.21 15.87
CA GLY A 32 -0.11 -13.48 14.74
C GLY A 32 -1.62 -13.34 14.87
N THR A 33 -2.16 -12.26 14.33
CA THR A 33 -3.60 -12.06 14.22
C THR A 33 -4.15 -12.97 13.11
N ASP A 34 -5.28 -13.66 13.38
CA ASP A 34 -5.95 -14.48 12.36
C ASP A 34 -6.79 -13.58 11.44
N THR A 35 -6.11 -12.92 10.51
CA THR A 35 -6.74 -12.06 9.50
C THR A 35 -7.18 -12.87 8.29
N PHE A 36 -8.24 -12.42 7.61
CA PHE A 36 -8.73 -13.11 6.42
C PHE A 36 -7.80 -12.96 5.20
N GLY A 37 -6.95 -11.93 5.15
CA GLY A 37 -5.91 -11.69 4.13
C GLY A 37 -4.58 -11.31 4.77
N GLN A 38 -3.53 -11.18 3.97
CA GLN A 38 -2.16 -10.89 4.43
C GLN A 38 -1.65 -11.90 5.47
N ARG A 39 -2.08 -13.15 5.39
CA ARG A 39 -1.80 -14.20 6.39
C ARG A 39 -0.33 -14.59 6.50
N LEU A 40 0.48 -14.26 5.48
CA LEU A 40 1.93 -14.47 5.50
C LEU A 40 2.69 -13.25 6.06
N ALA A 41 2.02 -12.11 6.26
CA ALA A 41 2.60 -11.00 6.99
C ALA A 41 2.67 -11.38 8.47
N ALA A 42 3.82 -11.10 9.09
CA ALA A 42 4.04 -11.39 10.51
C ALA A 42 3.34 -10.36 11.42
N GLY A 43 2.04 -10.13 11.17
CA GLY A 43 1.22 -9.25 12.00
C GLY A 43 0.93 -9.89 13.35
N GLY A 44 1.11 -9.14 14.43
CA GLY A 44 0.88 -9.63 15.79
C GLY A 44 0.98 -8.51 16.81
N SER A 45 1.00 -8.85 18.08
CA SER A 45 1.24 -7.92 19.17
C SER A 45 2.69 -7.99 19.64
N VAL A 46 3.21 -6.84 20.07
CA VAL A 46 4.47 -6.78 20.81
C VAL A 46 4.20 -6.03 22.12
N GLU A 47 4.59 -6.64 23.22
CA GLU A 47 4.50 -6.02 24.54
C GLU A 47 5.89 -5.62 25.00
N PHE A 48 5.99 -4.43 25.57
CA PHE A 48 7.21 -3.90 26.18
C PHE A 48 6.97 -3.68 27.66
N ASP A 49 7.72 -4.38 28.49
CA ASP A 49 7.63 -4.30 29.95
C ASP A 49 8.99 -3.90 30.51
N ALA A 50 9.12 -2.63 30.92
CA ALA A 50 10.35 -2.05 31.48
C ALA A 50 11.61 -2.32 30.64
N VAL A 51 11.49 -2.28 29.32
CA VAL A 51 12.63 -2.49 28.40
C VAL A 51 13.61 -1.31 28.52
N ALA A 52 14.84 -1.59 28.91
CA ALA A 52 15.87 -0.58 28.97
C ALA A 52 16.30 -0.15 27.57
N LEU A 53 16.30 1.16 27.31
CA LEU A 53 16.77 1.77 26.07
C LEU A 53 18.07 2.52 26.35
N ALA A 54 19.05 2.37 25.46
CA ALA A 54 20.23 3.21 25.42
C ALA A 54 19.95 4.48 24.59
N PRO A 55 20.70 5.56 24.77
CA PRO A 55 20.57 6.75 23.94
C PRO A 55 20.65 6.46 22.43
N ASP A 56 21.50 5.54 22.02
CA ASP A 56 21.71 5.13 20.63
C ASP A 56 20.52 4.31 20.05
N ASP A 57 19.61 3.85 20.90
CA ASP A 57 18.40 3.18 20.44
C ASP A 57 17.33 4.20 19.98
N VAL A 58 17.47 5.48 20.33
CA VAL A 58 16.56 6.55 19.94
C VAL A 58 17.03 7.13 18.61
N LEU A 59 16.26 6.89 17.55
CA LEU A 59 16.59 7.35 16.21
C LEU A 59 16.36 8.85 16.02
N GLY A 60 15.35 9.41 16.70
CA GLY A 60 15.03 10.83 16.61
C GLY A 60 13.57 11.15 16.97
N SER A 61 13.23 12.43 16.87
CA SER A 61 11.88 12.94 17.04
C SER A 61 11.00 12.57 15.87
N LEU A 62 9.74 12.25 16.17
CA LEU A 62 8.64 12.09 15.21
C LEU A 62 7.65 13.27 15.30
N SER A 63 8.08 14.39 15.86
CA SER A 63 7.27 15.60 15.92
C SER A 63 6.87 16.03 14.50
N THR A 64 5.62 16.44 14.34
CA THR A 64 5.13 17.06 13.11
C THR A 64 5.37 18.58 13.11
N ASP A 65 6.03 19.11 14.14
CA ASP A 65 6.40 20.51 14.23
C ASP A 65 7.46 20.81 13.16
N GLU A 66 7.16 21.75 12.28
CA GLU A 66 8.03 22.12 11.15
C GLU A 66 9.42 22.61 11.61
N ASP A 67 9.50 23.18 12.83
CA ASP A 67 10.76 23.61 13.43
C ASP A 67 11.65 22.43 13.92
N VAL A 68 11.08 21.24 14.05
CA VAL A 68 11.75 20.02 14.56
C VAL A 68 12.01 19.02 13.43
N LEU A 69 11.21 19.06 12.35
CA LEU A 69 11.37 18.17 11.21
C LEU A 69 12.66 18.46 10.45
N VAL A 70 13.62 17.57 10.61
CA VAL A 70 14.81 17.58 9.78
C VAL A 70 14.41 17.22 8.34
N PRO A 71 14.73 18.05 7.31
CA PRO A 71 14.36 17.79 5.92
C PRO A 71 14.55 16.36 5.41
N PRO A 72 15.60 15.61 5.82
CA PRO A 72 15.74 14.20 5.42
C PRO A 72 14.68 13.24 5.94
N ALA A 73 13.90 13.60 6.96
CA ALA A 73 12.85 12.73 7.52
C ALA A 73 11.54 12.76 6.71
N ALA A 74 11.28 13.85 6.00
CA ALA A 74 10.06 13.99 5.19
C ALA A 74 9.93 12.95 4.06
N PRO A 75 11.00 12.60 3.30
CA PRO A 75 10.92 11.53 2.31
C PRO A 75 10.69 10.14 2.90
N ALA A 76 11.04 9.89 4.16
CA ALA A 76 10.92 8.56 4.77
C ALA A 76 9.46 8.09 4.85
N SER A 77 8.52 8.97 5.21
CA SER A 77 7.09 8.65 5.22
C SER A 77 6.57 8.33 3.82
N SER A 78 7.00 9.12 2.84
CA SER A 78 6.64 8.93 1.43
C SER A 78 7.14 7.60 0.89
N VAL A 79 8.34 7.15 1.27
CA VAL A 79 8.86 5.82 0.89
C VAL A 79 7.98 4.69 1.42
N GLY A 80 7.60 4.71 2.70
CA GLY A 80 6.75 3.67 3.29
C GLY A 80 5.38 3.59 2.61
N ARG A 81 4.79 4.74 2.32
CA ARG A 81 3.51 4.87 1.62
C ARG A 81 3.61 4.39 0.18
N LEU A 82 4.67 4.74 -0.52
CA LEU A 82 4.93 4.29 -1.88
C LEU A 82 5.11 2.77 -1.97
N LEU A 83 5.82 2.16 -1.01
CA LEU A 83 5.92 0.70 -0.91
C LEU A 83 4.54 0.04 -0.75
N SER A 84 3.66 0.63 0.05
CA SER A 84 2.27 0.18 0.20
C SER A 84 1.48 0.29 -1.12
N ALA A 85 1.66 1.37 -1.88
CA ALA A 85 1.05 1.53 -3.20
C ALA A 85 1.54 0.46 -4.19
N GLN A 86 2.86 0.16 -4.20
CA GLN A 86 3.45 -0.87 -5.05
C GLN A 86 2.92 -2.28 -4.72
N VAL A 87 2.72 -2.61 -3.44
CA VAL A 87 2.10 -3.90 -3.05
C VAL A 87 0.68 -4.00 -3.60
N ARG A 88 -0.12 -2.92 -3.51
CA ARG A 88 -1.49 -2.87 -4.04
C ARG A 88 -1.51 -3.02 -5.56
N LEU A 89 -0.62 -2.32 -6.25
CA LEU A 89 -0.47 -2.41 -7.70
C LEU A 89 -0.07 -3.83 -8.13
N GLY A 90 0.90 -4.45 -7.45
CA GLY A 90 1.30 -5.84 -7.70
C GLY A 90 0.16 -6.86 -7.50
N LEU A 91 -0.77 -6.61 -6.57
CA LEU A 91 -1.97 -7.44 -6.41
C LEU A 91 -2.93 -7.30 -7.61
N ALA A 92 -3.11 -6.09 -8.13
CA ALA A 92 -3.92 -5.84 -9.33
C ALA A 92 -3.31 -6.53 -10.57
N GLU A 93 -2.02 -6.33 -10.79
CA GLU A 93 -1.30 -6.93 -11.92
C GLU A 93 -1.27 -8.46 -11.84
N GLY A 94 -1.03 -8.98 -10.64
CA GLY A 94 -0.96 -10.43 -10.39
C GLY A 94 -2.28 -11.14 -10.68
N VAL A 95 -3.42 -10.59 -10.22
CA VAL A 95 -4.72 -11.20 -10.51
C VAL A 95 -5.07 -11.14 -11.99
N LEU A 96 -4.74 -10.03 -12.68
CA LEU A 96 -4.97 -9.90 -14.12
C LEU A 96 -4.11 -10.88 -14.92
N ALA A 97 -2.86 -11.08 -14.53
CA ALA A 97 -1.98 -12.05 -15.16
C ALA A 97 -2.52 -13.48 -15.02
N GLU A 98 -2.92 -13.89 -13.81
CA GLU A 98 -3.50 -15.22 -13.60
C GLU A 98 -4.85 -15.40 -14.30
N ALA A 99 -5.72 -14.38 -14.26
CA ALA A 99 -7.01 -14.41 -14.95
C ALA A 99 -6.83 -14.56 -16.46
N ARG A 100 -5.86 -13.85 -17.04
CA ARG A 100 -5.50 -13.96 -18.47
C ARG A 100 -5.05 -15.37 -18.83
N GLU A 101 -4.13 -15.94 -18.07
CA GLU A 101 -3.62 -17.30 -18.33
C GLU A 101 -4.74 -18.35 -18.20
N TYR A 102 -5.57 -18.19 -17.16
CA TYR A 102 -6.73 -19.06 -16.96
C TYR A 102 -7.74 -18.97 -18.12
N GLY A 103 -8.06 -17.75 -18.56
CA GLY A 103 -9.02 -17.50 -19.64
C GLY A 103 -8.54 -17.99 -21.01
N ARG A 104 -7.23 -17.96 -21.28
CA ARG A 104 -6.63 -18.51 -22.50
C ARG A 104 -6.61 -20.03 -22.53
N ALA A 105 -6.44 -20.64 -21.38
CA ALA A 105 -6.32 -22.10 -21.27
C ALA A 105 -7.70 -22.82 -21.30
N ARG A 106 -8.80 -22.11 -21.23
CA ARG A 106 -10.13 -22.72 -21.06
C ARG A 106 -11.21 -22.08 -21.92
N PRO A 107 -12.15 -22.91 -22.47
CA PRO A 107 -13.31 -22.40 -23.20
C PRO A 107 -14.23 -21.60 -22.27
N SER A 108 -14.80 -20.53 -22.78
CA SER A 108 -15.89 -19.79 -22.12
C SER A 108 -17.11 -20.70 -21.98
N ARG A 109 -17.71 -20.74 -20.78
CA ARG A 109 -18.91 -21.53 -20.53
C ARG A 109 -20.20 -20.69 -20.48
N TRP A 110 -20.10 -19.38 -20.70
CA TRP A 110 -21.24 -18.48 -20.57
C TRP A 110 -22.19 -18.51 -21.77
N HIS A 111 -21.74 -19.11 -22.91
CA HIS A 111 -22.52 -19.08 -24.13
C HIS A 111 -22.84 -20.49 -24.65
N THR A 112 -24.11 -20.80 -24.64
CA THR A 112 -24.68 -21.96 -25.36
C THR A 112 -25.05 -21.55 -26.78
N GLY A 113 -24.17 -21.82 -27.73
CA GLY A 113 -24.58 -22.06 -29.12
C GLY A 113 -24.20 -21.07 -30.21
N THR A 114 -23.73 -19.84 -29.99
CA THR A 114 -23.46 -18.91 -31.11
C THR A 114 -22.22 -18.02 -30.95
N TRP A 115 -21.52 -18.09 -29.85
CA TRP A 115 -20.33 -17.29 -29.57
C TRP A 115 -19.05 -18.13 -29.60
N PRO A 116 -17.87 -17.52 -29.86
CA PRO A 116 -16.62 -18.27 -29.87
C PRO A 116 -16.39 -19.04 -28.57
N ASP A 117 -15.90 -20.26 -28.68
CA ASP A 117 -15.68 -21.17 -27.56
C ASP A 117 -14.61 -20.71 -26.53
N HIS A 118 -14.02 -19.54 -26.73
CA HIS A 118 -12.91 -19.06 -25.92
C HIS A 118 -13.24 -17.70 -25.25
N THR A 119 -12.94 -17.57 -23.96
CA THR A 119 -13.01 -16.29 -23.22
C THR A 119 -12.24 -15.18 -23.92
N ALA A 120 -11.14 -15.51 -24.59
CA ALA A 120 -10.32 -14.55 -25.34
C ALA A 120 -11.01 -13.90 -26.55
N ALA A 121 -12.15 -14.44 -27.00
CA ALA A 121 -12.95 -13.88 -28.08
C ALA A 121 -14.32 -13.36 -27.61
N ASP A 122 -14.63 -13.48 -26.32
CA ASP A 122 -15.86 -12.97 -25.73
C ASP A 122 -15.82 -11.43 -25.63
N PRO A 123 -16.66 -10.67 -26.35
CA PRO A 123 -16.64 -9.22 -26.33
C PRO A 123 -16.82 -8.63 -24.92
N GLN A 124 -17.61 -9.26 -24.07
CA GLN A 124 -17.85 -8.80 -22.70
C GLN A 124 -16.58 -8.98 -21.85
N ALA A 125 -15.94 -10.13 -21.93
CA ALA A 125 -14.68 -10.39 -21.23
C ALA A 125 -13.58 -9.42 -21.72
N LEU A 126 -13.49 -9.18 -23.04
CA LEU A 126 -12.53 -8.24 -23.62
C LEU A 126 -12.75 -6.83 -23.10
N THR A 127 -14.01 -6.37 -22.97
CA THR A 127 -14.33 -5.06 -22.40
C THR A 127 -13.86 -4.95 -20.96
N VAL A 128 -14.17 -5.93 -20.11
CA VAL A 128 -13.74 -5.94 -18.70
C VAL A 128 -12.21 -5.94 -18.59
N TYR A 129 -11.52 -6.79 -19.36
CA TYR A 129 -10.05 -6.79 -19.36
C TYR A 129 -9.47 -5.45 -19.84
N GLY A 130 -10.11 -4.79 -20.81
CA GLY A 130 -9.74 -3.46 -21.29
C GLY A 130 -9.83 -2.42 -20.20
N GLU A 131 -10.97 -2.33 -19.51
CA GLU A 131 -11.20 -1.40 -18.39
C GLU A 131 -10.19 -1.62 -17.25
N LEU A 132 -10.02 -2.87 -16.81
CA LEU A 132 -9.07 -3.20 -15.73
C LEU A 132 -7.62 -2.93 -16.13
N THR A 133 -7.27 -3.15 -17.39
CA THR A 133 -5.92 -2.83 -17.92
C THR A 133 -5.68 -1.32 -17.90
N VAL A 134 -6.63 -0.52 -18.36
CA VAL A 134 -6.53 0.95 -18.33
C VAL A 134 -6.38 1.44 -16.88
N LEU A 135 -7.21 0.94 -15.97
CA LEU A 135 -7.15 1.29 -14.56
C LEU A 135 -5.78 0.98 -13.94
N THR A 136 -5.27 -0.24 -14.17
CA THR A 136 -3.97 -0.68 -13.64
C THR A 136 -2.82 0.13 -14.22
N ARG A 137 -2.84 0.39 -15.54
CA ARG A 137 -1.79 1.17 -16.21
C ARG A 137 -1.79 2.64 -15.79
N SER A 138 -2.96 3.22 -15.54
CA SER A 138 -3.07 4.58 -15.00
C SER A 138 -2.49 4.67 -13.58
N ALA A 139 -2.79 3.67 -12.74
CA ALA A 139 -2.22 3.59 -11.40
C ALA A 139 -0.70 3.38 -11.42
N ALA A 140 -0.19 2.55 -12.34
CA ALA A 140 1.24 2.33 -12.53
C ALA A 140 1.97 3.62 -12.94
N ALA A 141 1.42 4.37 -13.89
CA ALA A 141 2.01 5.63 -14.34
C ALA A 141 2.10 6.68 -13.22
N LEU A 142 1.08 6.77 -12.35
CA LEU A 142 1.12 7.63 -11.15
C LEU A 142 2.14 7.13 -10.13
N ALA A 143 2.24 5.81 -9.96
CA ALA A 143 3.23 5.22 -9.05
C ALA A 143 4.66 5.46 -9.54
N ASP A 144 4.92 5.34 -10.84
CA ASP A 144 6.22 5.64 -11.46
C ASP A 144 6.61 7.12 -11.24
N GLN A 145 5.69 8.06 -11.48
CA GLN A 145 5.91 9.48 -11.20
C GLN A 145 6.23 9.74 -9.72
N ALA A 146 5.54 9.06 -8.81
CA ALA A 146 5.79 9.17 -7.39
C ALA A 146 7.16 8.58 -6.98
N VAL A 147 7.60 7.48 -7.63
CA VAL A 147 8.95 6.91 -7.45
C VAL A 147 10.00 7.92 -7.86
N ASP A 148 9.88 8.48 -9.07
CA ASP A 148 10.82 9.47 -9.62
C ASP A 148 10.93 10.70 -8.69
N ALA A 149 9.79 11.19 -8.19
CA ALA A 149 9.76 12.33 -7.28
C ALA A 149 10.43 12.02 -5.93
N VAL A 150 10.17 10.85 -5.36
CA VAL A 150 10.79 10.41 -4.09
C VAL A 150 12.30 10.19 -4.27
N GLU A 151 12.72 9.57 -5.37
CA GLU A 151 14.15 9.36 -5.67
C GLU A 151 14.88 10.69 -5.84
N ALA A 152 14.31 11.63 -6.61
CA ALA A 152 14.86 12.97 -6.77
C ALA A 152 14.93 13.73 -5.43
N GLY A 153 13.91 13.61 -4.57
CA GLY A 153 13.89 14.20 -3.24
C GLY A 153 14.98 13.63 -2.33
N LEU A 154 15.13 12.31 -2.31
CA LEU A 154 16.20 11.66 -1.54
C LEU A 154 17.61 12.08 -2.00
N ALA A 155 17.80 12.25 -3.31
CA ALA A 155 19.08 12.68 -3.88
C ALA A 155 19.45 14.12 -3.49
N ARG A 156 18.48 15.00 -3.22
CA ARG A 156 18.71 16.40 -2.78
C ARG A 156 19.05 16.49 -1.28
N GLY A 157 18.67 15.51 -0.48
CA GLY A 157 18.99 15.46 0.94
C GLY A 157 18.55 16.72 1.71
N GLY A 158 19.49 17.42 2.34
CA GLY A 158 19.23 18.62 3.14
C GLY A 158 18.80 19.87 2.35
N ASP A 159 18.94 19.85 1.02
CA ASP A 159 18.54 20.96 0.15
C ASP A 159 17.06 20.88 -0.30
N LEU A 160 16.31 19.92 0.24
CA LEU A 160 14.90 19.73 -0.05
C LEU A 160 14.06 20.80 0.66
N SER A 161 13.26 21.57 -0.08
CA SER A 161 12.35 22.55 0.50
C SER A 161 11.06 21.89 1.03
N HIS A 162 10.33 22.61 1.89
CA HIS A 162 9.01 22.17 2.37
C HIS A 162 8.01 22.01 1.21
N GLU A 163 8.06 22.88 0.21
CA GLU A 163 7.21 22.81 -0.97
C GLU A 163 7.49 21.53 -1.79
N ASP A 164 8.76 21.21 -2.04
CA ASP A 164 9.16 19.96 -2.72
C ASP A 164 8.65 18.73 -1.95
N CYS A 165 8.74 18.76 -0.62
CA CYS A 165 8.22 17.67 0.23
C CYS A 165 6.70 17.54 0.12
N ALA A 166 5.97 18.65 0.07
CA ALA A 166 4.52 18.66 -0.07
C ALA A 166 4.09 18.12 -1.43
N GLU A 167 4.70 18.58 -2.52
CA GLU A 167 4.42 18.09 -3.87
C GLU A 167 4.67 16.58 -3.98
N MET A 168 5.81 16.12 -3.46
CA MET A 168 6.13 14.69 -3.40
C MET A 168 5.08 13.91 -2.60
N SER A 169 4.65 14.41 -1.45
CA SER A 169 3.62 13.77 -0.62
C SER A 169 2.27 13.68 -1.32
N VAL A 170 1.90 14.70 -2.09
CA VAL A 170 0.67 14.71 -2.92
C VAL A 170 0.74 13.67 -4.02
N LEU A 171 1.86 13.58 -4.75
CA LEU A 171 2.06 12.56 -5.78
C LEU A 171 1.95 11.14 -5.20
N VAL A 172 2.58 10.90 -4.05
CA VAL A 172 2.48 9.63 -3.34
C VAL A 172 1.03 9.35 -2.92
N ALA A 173 0.29 10.34 -2.41
CA ALA A 173 -1.12 10.18 -2.04
C ALA A 173 -1.99 9.83 -3.24
N MET A 174 -1.74 10.45 -4.41
CA MET A 174 -2.42 10.13 -5.67
C MET A 174 -2.12 8.69 -6.11
N ALA A 175 -0.85 8.27 -6.05
CA ALA A 175 -0.43 6.92 -6.38
C ALA A 175 -1.07 5.87 -5.45
N GLU A 176 -1.12 6.13 -4.13
CA GLU A 176 -1.79 5.27 -3.15
C GLU A 176 -3.29 5.12 -3.43
N ALA A 177 -3.97 6.23 -3.74
CA ALA A 177 -5.40 6.20 -4.05
C ALA A 177 -5.66 5.39 -5.32
N ALA A 178 -4.91 5.66 -6.40
CA ALA A 178 -5.05 4.96 -7.67
C ALA A 178 -4.74 3.46 -7.55
N ALA A 179 -3.65 3.10 -6.86
CA ALA A 179 -3.26 1.71 -6.62
C ALA A 179 -4.30 0.96 -5.75
N SER A 180 -4.91 1.66 -4.77
CA SER A 180 -5.96 1.08 -3.93
C SER A 180 -7.22 0.79 -4.73
N TRP A 181 -7.65 1.69 -5.61
CA TRP A 181 -8.78 1.46 -6.50
C TRP A 181 -8.47 0.34 -7.50
N ALA A 182 -7.29 0.35 -8.13
CA ALA A 182 -6.89 -0.70 -9.04
C ALA A 182 -6.88 -2.07 -8.36
N ALA A 183 -6.32 -2.18 -7.14
CA ALA A 183 -6.30 -3.43 -6.39
C ALA A 183 -7.71 -3.95 -6.07
N GLN A 184 -8.61 -3.10 -5.58
CA GLN A 184 -9.97 -3.50 -5.21
C GLN A 184 -10.79 -3.89 -6.43
N GLU A 185 -10.78 -3.08 -7.49
CA GLU A 185 -11.53 -3.35 -8.71
C GLU A 185 -11.00 -4.58 -9.46
N CYS A 186 -9.69 -4.67 -9.68
CA CYS A 186 -9.10 -5.80 -10.39
C CYS A 186 -9.32 -7.12 -9.66
N THR A 187 -9.10 -7.15 -8.34
CA THR A 187 -9.25 -8.40 -7.58
C THR A 187 -10.69 -8.86 -7.43
N ALA A 188 -11.67 -7.95 -7.50
CA ALA A 188 -13.09 -8.29 -7.52
C ALA A 188 -13.55 -8.68 -8.92
N ARG A 189 -13.34 -7.81 -9.91
CA ARG A 189 -13.93 -7.97 -11.25
C ARG A 189 -13.21 -9.01 -12.14
N ALA A 190 -11.94 -9.32 -11.85
CA ALA A 190 -11.28 -10.45 -12.51
C ALA A 190 -12.01 -11.78 -12.25
N LEU A 191 -12.69 -11.91 -11.11
CA LEU A 191 -13.49 -13.11 -10.80
C LEU A 191 -14.72 -13.24 -11.71
N ASP A 192 -15.30 -12.12 -12.16
CA ASP A 192 -16.44 -12.11 -13.07
C ASP A 192 -16.08 -12.72 -14.42
N VAL A 193 -14.88 -12.43 -14.95
CA VAL A 193 -14.43 -12.99 -16.24
C VAL A 193 -13.88 -14.41 -16.13
N VAL A 194 -13.34 -14.80 -15.00
CA VAL A 194 -12.94 -16.20 -14.71
C VAL A 194 -14.17 -17.08 -14.47
N GLY A 195 -15.23 -16.49 -13.93
CA GLY A 195 -16.52 -17.12 -13.68
C GLY A 195 -16.53 -17.98 -12.41
N VAL A 196 -17.62 -18.76 -12.20
CA VAL A 196 -17.89 -19.53 -10.96
C VAL A 196 -16.73 -20.44 -10.51
N ARG A 197 -15.89 -20.86 -11.42
CA ARG A 197 -14.72 -21.70 -11.08
C ARG A 197 -13.65 -20.96 -10.30
N SER A 198 -13.62 -19.62 -10.38
CA SER A 198 -12.71 -18.81 -9.55
C SER A 198 -12.94 -19.01 -8.05
N ALA A 199 -14.14 -19.45 -7.67
CA ALA A 199 -14.47 -19.76 -6.27
C ALA A 199 -13.85 -21.07 -5.76
N ALA A 200 -13.24 -21.88 -6.63
CA ALA A 200 -12.57 -23.11 -6.21
C ALA A 200 -11.29 -22.80 -5.43
N ALA A 201 -11.22 -23.23 -4.17
CA ALA A 201 -10.08 -22.96 -3.29
C ALA A 201 -8.73 -23.38 -3.89
N GLY A 202 -8.69 -24.47 -4.67
CA GLY A 202 -7.47 -24.96 -5.33
C GLY A 202 -6.92 -24.04 -6.43
N LEU A 203 -7.70 -23.09 -6.93
CA LEU A 203 -7.24 -22.08 -7.89
C LEU A 203 -6.66 -20.85 -7.18
N GLY A 204 -7.05 -20.59 -5.95
CA GLY A 204 -6.49 -19.55 -5.11
C GLY A 204 -6.74 -18.11 -5.57
N PHE A 205 -7.71 -17.83 -6.46
CA PHE A 205 -8.04 -16.48 -6.89
C PHE A 205 -8.49 -15.57 -5.74
N ASP A 206 -9.19 -16.15 -4.76
CA ASP A 206 -9.67 -15.47 -3.57
C ASP A 206 -8.53 -14.81 -2.75
N ARG A 207 -7.30 -15.34 -2.84
CA ARG A 207 -6.15 -14.77 -2.13
C ARG A 207 -5.85 -13.32 -2.54
N PHE A 208 -6.02 -12.99 -3.81
CA PHE A 208 -5.79 -11.63 -4.30
C PHE A 208 -6.77 -10.64 -3.67
N TRP A 209 -8.06 -10.96 -3.72
CA TRP A 209 -9.10 -10.14 -3.11
C TRP A 209 -8.92 -10.01 -1.61
N ARG A 210 -8.69 -11.11 -0.91
CA ARG A 210 -8.48 -11.10 0.55
C ARG A 210 -7.27 -10.26 0.93
N ASN A 211 -6.16 -10.40 0.22
CA ASN A 211 -4.94 -9.64 0.47
C ASN A 211 -5.11 -8.15 0.15
N ALA A 212 -5.70 -7.83 -1.01
CA ALA A 212 -5.97 -6.44 -1.39
C ALA A 212 -6.90 -5.75 -0.40
N ARG A 213 -8.00 -6.45 -0.03
CA ARG A 213 -8.97 -5.89 0.91
C ARG A 213 -8.36 -5.66 2.29
N THR A 214 -7.61 -6.61 2.83
CA THR A 214 -6.92 -6.43 4.10
C THR A 214 -5.95 -5.27 4.04
N HIS A 215 -5.11 -5.20 3.00
CA HIS A 215 -4.10 -4.16 2.86
C HIS A 215 -4.71 -2.75 2.73
N THR A 216 -5.85 -2.60 2.06
CA THR A 216 -6.55 -1.31 1.91
C THR A 216 -7.36 -0.88 3.15
N LEU A 217 -7.47 -1.74 4.17
CA LEU A 217 -8.09 -1.40 5.44
C LEU A 217 -7.14 -0.76 6.46
N TYR A 218 -5.84 -0.95 6.30
CA TYR A 218 -4.85 -0.33 7.20
C TYR A 218 -4.92 1.20 7.14
N GLU A 219 -5.14 1.73 5.94
CA GLU A 219 -5.25 3.16 5.75
C GLU A 219 -6.35 3.48 4.73
N PRO A 220 -7.47 4.10 5.19
CA PRO A 220 -8.59 4.41 4.32
C PRO A 220 -8.20 5.40 3.22
N VAL A 221 -8.49 5.07 1.96
CA VAL A 221 -8.24 5.92 0.77
C VAL A 221 -8.83 7.32 0.92
N ALA A 222 -9.95 7.45 1.66
CA ALA A 222 -10.61 8.73 1.88
C ALA A 222 -9.69 9.78 2.52
N HIS A 223 -8.74 9.38 3.37
CA HIS A 223 -7.77 10.31 3.94
C HIS A 223 -6.85 10.88 2.86
N ARG A 224 -6.37 10.04 1.94
CA ARG A 224 -5.49 10.48 0.83
C ARG A 224 -6.22 11.36 -0.16
N LEU A 225 -7.48 11.05 -0.45
CA LEU A 225 -8.31 11.88 -1.32
C LEU A 225 -8.59 13.25 -0.72
N ARG A 226 -8.79 13.31 0.60
CA ARG A 226 -8.93 14.59 1.31
C ARG A 226 -7.65 15.41 1.19
N ASP A 227 -6.48 14.80 1.45
CA ASP A 227 -5.19 15.48 1.38
C ASP A 227 -4.92 16.03 -0.03
N VAL A 228 -5.17 15.22 -1.07
CA VAL A 228 -5.06 15.64 -2.48
C VAL A 228 -6.06 16.75 -2.82
N GLY A 229 -7.29 16.64 -2.35
CA GLY A 229 -8.34 17.63 -2.58
C GLY A 229 -8.06 18.97 -1.90
N ASP A 230 -7.54 18.94 -0.69
CA ASP A 230 -7.18 20.13 0.07
C ASP A 230 -5.98 20.86 -0.55
N TYR A 231 -4.96 20.11 -0.99
CA TYR A 231 -3.86 20.67 -1.75
C TYR A 231 -4.35 21.32 -3.05
N PHE A 232 -5.19 20.63 -3.84
CA PHE A 232 -5.70 21.15 -5.12
C PHE A 232 -6.56 22.41 -4.95
N LEU A 233 -7.43 22.43 -3.94
CA LEU A 233 -8.40 23.50 -3.74
C LEU A 233 -7.82 24.70 -2.97
N ASN A 234 -7.03 24.44 -1.95
CA ASN A 234 -6.59 25.42 -0.98
C ASN A 234 -5.05 25.62 -0.96
N GLY A 235 -4.28 24.82 -1.68
CA GLY A 235 -2.83 24.80 -1.60
C GLY A 235 -2.31 24.30 -0.24
N ALA A 236 -3.16 23.61 0.53
CA ALA A 236 -2.78 23.09 1.84
C ALA A 236 -1.81 21.91 1.71
N HIS A 237 -0.74 21.95 2.48
CA HIS A 237 0.25 20.88 2.48
C HIS A 237 -0.27 19.67 3.27
N PRO A 238 -0.16 18.44 2.74
CA PRO A 238 -0.48 17.25 3.52
C PRO A 238 0.40 17.16 4.77
N PRO A 239 -0.17 16.73 5.91
CA PRO A 239 0.63 16.56 7.12
C PRO A 239 1.71 15.49 6.90
N PHE A 240 2.88 15.71 7.50
CA PHE A 240 3.95 14.71 7.53
C PHE A 240 3.61 13.64 8.56
N ASP A 241 2.92 12.59 8.13
CA ASP A 241 2.63 11.43 8.98
C ASP A 241 3.51 10.25 8.60
N LEU A 242 4.14 9.64 9.60
CA LEU A 242 4.71 8.31 9.41
C LEU A 242 3.56 7.29 9.35
N PRO A 243 3.61 6.32 8.45
CA PRO A 243 2.62 5.25 8.41
C PRO A 243 2.57 4.55 9.78
N ALA A 244 1.34 4.25 10.22
CA ALA A 244 1.09 3.59 11.50
C ALA A 244 1.60 2.16 11.52
#